data_4c6f96ae91dc79f297dca83d0b80ba37
#
_entry.id   4c6f96ae91dc79f297dca83d0b80ba37
#
_cell.length_a   1.000
_cell.length_b   1.000
_cell.length_c   1.000
_cell.angle_alpha   90.00
_cell.angle_beta   90.00
_cell.angle_gamma   90.00
#
_symmetry.space_group_name_H-M   'P 1'
#
loop_
_entity.id
_entity.type
_entity.pdbx_description
1 polymer ?
#
loop_
_entity_poly.entity_id
_entity_poly.type
_entity_poly.pdbx_seq_one_letter_code
_entity_poly.pdbx_strand_id
1 'polypeptide(L)'
;RLGCPEIGFSGHSYTDFDETYCMSIEGTKQYKKCIRELAEKYRDRIRILLGVEQDYFSNAPTNGYDYVIGSVHYIKKDGAYLTVDESAETQKRDVANHYGGDFYTYIEDYYALIGDIYSKTKCNIVGHFDLVTKFNEDGSLFDTNHPRYIAASDKALQKLLATPAIFEINTGAI
;
A
#
# COMPACT_ATOMS: atom_id res chain seq x y z
N ARG A 1 -6.14 -15.48 -24.80
CA ARG A 1 -4.81 -15.52 -24.16
C ARG A 1 -4.22 -14.13 -24.25
N LEU A 2 -3.98 -13.46 -23.12
CA LEU A 2 -3.44 -12.09 -23.08
C LEU A 2 -1.92 -12.03 -23.38
N GLY A 3 -1.27 -13.17 -23.61
CA GLY A 3 0.16 -13.23 -23.94
C GLY A 3 1.10 -12.77 -22.80
N CYS A 4 0.61 -12.69 -21.56
CA CYS A 4 1.41 -12.27 -20.41
C CYS A 4 2.42 -13.37 -20.07
N PRO A 5 3.75 -13.09 -20.11
CA PRO A 5 4.77 -14.09 -19.83
C PRO A 5 4.97 -14.36 -18.34
N GLU A 6 4.51 -13.44 -17.49
CA GLU A 6 4.76 -13.45 -16.05
C GLU A 6 3.54 -12.95 -15.28
N ILE A 7 3.28 -13.51 -14.09
CA ILE A 7 2.27 -13.05 -13.14
C ILE A 7 2.82 -13.10 -11.72
N GLY A 8 2.55 -12.08 -10.92
CA GLY A 8 2.85 -12.06 -9.50
C GLY A 8 1.57 -12.13 -8.67
N PHE A 9 1.67 -12.76 -7.51
CA PHE A 9 0.63 -12.74 -6.49
C PHE A 9 1.15 -12.00 -5.26
N SER A 10 0.36 -11.08 -4.69
CA SER A 10 0.74 -10.26 -3.55
C SER A 10 -0.41 -10.23 -2.55
N GLY A 11 -0.37 -11.11 -1.55
CA GLY A 11 -1.29 -11.04 -0.44
C GLY A 11 -0.82 -10.02 0.60
N HIS A 12 -1.75 -9.44 1.38
CA HIS A 12 -1.42 -8.50 2.46
C HIS A 12 -0.61 -9.18 3.56
N SER A 13 0.49 -8.54 3.97
CA SER A 13 1.32 -8.99 5.09
C SER A 13 0.55 -8.94 6.41
N TYR A 14 0.91 -9.84 7.34
CA TYR A 14 0.31 -9.84 8.68
C TYR A 14 0.52 -8.50 9.39
N THR A 15 -0.55 -7.96 9.98
CA THR A 15 -0.57 -6.80 10.86
C THR A 15 -1.23 -7.20 12.18
N ASP A 16 -0.57 -6.94 13.30
CA ASP A 16 -1.00 -7.37 14.63
C ASP A 16 -2.13 -6.51 15.24
N PHE A 17 -2.35 -5.33 14.66
CA PHE A 17 -3.40 -4.39 15.10
C PHE A 17 -4.69 -4.48 14.27
N ASP A 18 -4.67 -5.17 13.12
CA ASP A 18 -5.85 -5.42 12.28
C ASP A 18 -5.68 -6.72 11.49
N GLU A 19 -6.33 -7.78 11.96
CA GLU A 19 -6.32 -9.10 11.33
C GLU A 19 -7.50 -9.32 10.36
N THR A 20 -8.32 -8.29 10.09
CA THR A 20 -9.59 -8.50 9.36
C THR A 20 -9.38 -8.79 7.88
N TYR A 21 -8.33 -8.30 7.27
CA TYR A 21 -8.05 -8.53 5.85
C TYR A 21 -6.60 -8.94 5.54
N CYS A 22 -5.71 -8.94 6.50
CA CYS A 22 -4.35 -9.44 6.31
C CYS A 22 -4.28 -10.97 6.42
N MET A 23 -3.26 -11.56 5.84
CA MET A 23 -2.99 -12.98 6.05
C MET A 23 -2.56 -13.21 7.51
N SER A 24 -3.15 -14.20 8.16
CA SER A 24 -2.63 -14.70 9.43
C SER A 24 -1.22 -15.29 9.27
N ILE A 25 -0.50 -15.49 10.38
CA ILE A 25 0.85 -16.11 10.34
C ILE A 25 0.80 -17.50 9.69
N GLU A 26 -0.22 -18.31 10.01
CA GLU A 26 -0.39 -19.63 9.38
C GLU A 26 -0.86 -19.52 7.93
N GLY A 27 -1.76 -18.59 7.64
CA GLY A 27 -2.20 -18.28 6.27
C GLY A 27 -1.03 -17.86 5.38
N THR A 28 -0.08 -17.09 5.90
CA THR A 28 1.15 -16.71 5.20
C THR A 28 1.99 -17.92 4.79
N LYS A 29 2.13 -18.93 5.67
CA LYS A 29 2.86 -20.16 5.33
C LYS A 29 2.17 -20.96 4.22
N GLN A 30 0.84 -21.10 4.32
CA GLN A 30 0.04 -21.78 3.31
C GLN A 30 0.09 -21.03 1.97
N TYR A 31 -0.04 -19.71 1.98
CA TYR A 31 0.09 -18.85 0.82
C TYR A 31 1.42 -19.06 0.10
N LYS A 32 2.55 -18.97 0.82
CA LYS A 32 3.88 -19.20 0.25
C LYS A 32 4.00 -20.59 -0.40
N LYS A 33 3.51 -21.62 0.29
CA LYS A 33 3.51 -22.99 -0.23
C LYS A 33 2.69 -23.10 -1.52
N CYS A 34 1.44 -22.63 -1.51
CA CYS A 34 0.56 -22.69 -2.68
C CYS A 34 1.14 -21.97 -3.91
N ILE A 35 1.69 -20.76 -3.74
CA ILE A 35 2.27 -20.03 -4.88
C ILE A 35 3.50 -20.72 -5.42
N ARG A 36 4.38 -21.29 -4.58
CA ARG A 36 5.54 -22.08 -5.03
C ARG A 36 5.12 -23.36 -5.77
N GLU A 37 4.07 -24.05 -5.31
CA GLU A 37 3.50 -25.21 -6.01
C GLU A 37 2.91 -24.82 -7.38
N LEU A 38 2.21 -23.68 -7.46
CA LEU A 38 1.72 -23.15 -8.73
C LEU A 38 2.86 -22.78 -9.68
N ALA A 39 3.91 -22.14 -9.18
CA ALA A 39 5.09 -21.78 -9.97
C ALA A 39 5.74 -23.02 -10.60
N GLU A 40 5.90 -24.10 -9.83
CA GLU A 40 6.43 -25.37 -10.35
C GLU A 40 5.47 -26.02 -11.36
N LYS A 41 4.17 -26.06 -11.06
CA LYS A 41 3.15 -26.67 -11.93
C LYS A 41 3.07 -26.01 -13.32
N TYR A 42 3.27 -24.69 -13.39
CA TYR A 42 3.10 -23.91 -14.62
C TYR A 42 4.41 -23.40 -15.23
N ARG A 43 5.57 -23.85 -14.74
CA ARG A 43 6.90 -23.34 -15.11
C ARG A 43 7.16 -23.27 -16.62
N ASP A 44 6.61 -24.23 -17.39
CA ASP A 44 6.78 -24.30 -18.85
C ASP A 44 5.76 -23.44 -19.64
N ARG A 45 4.86 -22.70 -18.93
CA ARG A 45 3.77 -21.93 -19.53
C ARG A 45 3.79 -20.46 -19.16
N ILE A 46 4.10 -20.15 -17.91
CA ILE A 46 4.09 -18.80 -17.36
C ILE A 46 4.98 -18.76 -16.13
N ARG A 47 5.75 -17.69 -16.00
CA ARG A 47 6.51 -17.43 -14.77
C ARG A 47 5.58 -16.92 -13.69
N ILE A 48 5.55 -17.59 -12.54
CA ILE A 48 4.73 -17.18 -11.39
C ILE A 48 5.66 -16.70 -10.29
N LEU A 49 5.42 -15.49 -9.80
CA LEU A 49 6.19 -14.85 -8.75
C LEU A 49 5.39 -14.83 -7.44
N LEU A 50 6.07 -15.14 -6.36
CA LEU A 50 5.57 -15.01 -4.99
C LEU A 50 5.91 -13.61 -4.47
N GLY A 51 4.93 -12.73 -4.37
CA GLY A 51 5.05 -11.41 -3.77
C GLY A 51 4.37 -11.31 -2.42
N VAL A 52 4.55 -10.17 -1.79
CA VAL A 52 3.82 -9.73 -0.61
C VAL A 52 3.56 -8.24 -0.71
N GLU A 53 2.38 -7.81 -0.29
CA GLU A 53 2.08 -6.41 -0.06
C GLU A 53 2.33 -6.09 1.41
N GLN A 54 3.46 -5.41 1.65
CA GLN A 54 3.94 -5.08 2.98
C GLN A 54 3.42 -3.72 3.40
N ASP A 55 2.51 -3.71 4.38
CA ASP A 55 2.06 -2.47 4.99
C ASP A 55 3.19 -1.78 5.76
N TYR A 56 3.17 -0.44 5.79
CA TYR A 56 4.15 0.39 6.48
C TYR A 56 4.31 0.01 7.97
N PHE A 57 3.22 -0.34 8.64
CA PHE A 57 3.21 -0.69 10.06
C PHE A 57 3.37 -2.19 10.33
N SER A 58 3.37 -3.03 9.30
CA SER A 58 3.65 -4.46 9.47
C SER A 58 5.10 -4.71 9.84
N ASN A 59 5.31 -5.59 10.82
CA ASN A 59 6.62 -6.11 11.21
C ASN A 59 6.84 -7.56 10.71
N ALA A 60 5.97 -8.06 9.83
CA ALA A 60 6.11 -9.40 9.27
C ALA A 60 7.39 -9.48 8.41
N PRO A 61 8.13 -10.60 8.47
CA PRO A 61 9.36 -10.76 7.70
C PRO A 61 9.07 -10.88 6.20
N THR A 62 9.84 -10.16 5.39
CA THR A 62 9.72 -10.16 3.92
C THR A 62 10.69 -11.12 3.22
N ASN A 63 11.47 -11.87 3.96
CA ASN A 63 12.40 -12.85 3.37
C ASN A 63 11.65 -14.03 2.70
N GLY A 64 12.21 -14.51 1.59
CA GLY A 64 11.65 -15.64 0.83
C GLY A 64 10.52 -15.28 -0.13
N TYR A 65 10.22 -13.99 -0.33
CA TYR A 65 9.42 -13.49 -1.44
C TYR A 65 10.31 -13.13 -2.64
N ASP A 66 9.75 -13.19 -3.85
CA ASP A 66 10.43 -12.79 -5.07
C ASP A 66 10.40 -11.27 -5.25
N TYR A 67 9.37 -10.61 -4.71
CA TYR A 67 9.22 -9.16 -4.67
C TYR A 67 8.34 -8.70 -3.51
N VAL A 68 8.49 -7.45 -3.14
CA VAL A 68 7.73 -6.77 -2.08
C VAL A 68 7.09 -5.51 -2.66
N ILE A 69 5.77 -5.38 -2.52
CA ILE A 69 5.05 -4.12 -2.71
C ILE A 69 5.00 -3.43 -1.35
N GLY A 70 5.44 -2.19 -1.26
CA GLY A 70 5.33 -1.39 -0.04
C GLY A 70 4.12 -0.49 -0.11
N SER A 71 3.21 -0.59 0.85
CA SER A 71 1.92 0.10 0.87
C SER A 71 1.65 0.81 2.19
N VAL A 72 0.83 1.85 2.16
CA VAL A 72 0.34 2.57 3.33
C VAL A 72 -1.18 2.50 3.35
N HIS A 73 -1.74 1.64 4.21
CA HIS A 73 -3.17 1.51 4.41
C HIS A 73 -3.66 2.23 5.68
N TYR A 74 -2.73 2.65 6.54
CA TYR A 74 -3.03 3.30 7.80
C TYR A 74 -2.18 4.52 8.05
N ILE A 75 -2.73 5.47 8.80
CA ILE A 75 -2.00 6.55 9.44
C ILE A 75 -2.10 6.33 10.95
N LYS A 76 -1.00 6.42 11.67
CA LYS A 76 -1.02 6.34 13.13
C LYS A 76 -1.11 7.74 13.72
N LYS A 77 -2.22 8.05 14.41
CA LYS A 77 -2.49 9.35 15.04
C LYS A 77 -3.08 9.16 16.43
N ASP A 78 -2.59 9.88 17.41
CA ASP A 78 -3.08 9.83 18.80
C ASP A 78 -3.18 8.41 19.38
N GLY A 79 -2.28 7.52 18.95
CA GLY A 79 -2.26 6.10 19.37
C GLY A 79 -3.19 5.19 18.58
N ALA A 80 -4.07 5.73 17.72
CA ALA A 80 -4.97 4.97 16.85
C ALA A 80 -4.35 4.72 15.47
N TYR A 81 -4.73 3.60 14.83
CA TYR A 81 -4.49 3.34 13.41
C TYR A 81 -5.76 3.73 12.65
N LEU A 82 -5.64 4.73 11.79
CA LEU A 82 -6.72 5.27 10.97
C LEU A 82 -6.61 4.67 9.57
N THR A 83 -7.66 3.99 9.12
CA THR A 83 -7.69 3.36 7.79
C THR A 83 -7.81 4.41 6.69
N VAL A 84 -7.00 4.29 5.63
CA VAL A 84 -7.00 5.26 4.52
C VAL A 84 -8.03 4.88 3.46
N ASP A 85 -8.33 3.60 3.29
CA ASP A 85 -9.07 3.07 2.14
C ASP A 85 -10.35 2.30 2.48
N GLU A 86 -10.89 2.47 3.70
CA GLU A 86 -12.14 1.82 4.13
C GLU A 86 -13.38 2.46 3.49
N SER A 87 -13.62 3.75 3.74
CA SER A 87 -14.72 4.52 3.15
C SER A 87 -14.50 6.04 3.26
N ALA A 88 -15.23 6.82 2.44
CA ALA A 88 -15.25 8.27 2.54
C ALA A 88 -15.76 8.76 3.91
N GLU A 89 -16.75 8.07 4.46
CA GLU A 89 -17.33 8.37 5.79
C GLU A 89 -16.31 8.15 6.89
N THR A 90 -15.52 7.04 6.80
CA THR A 90 -14.43 6.77 7.74
C THR A 90 -13.36 7.85 7.65
N GLN A 91 -12.92 8.24 6.45
CA GLN A 91 -11.95 9.33 6.30
C GLN A 91 -12.48 10.66 6.91
N LYS A 92 -13.73 11.06 6.61
CA LYS A 92 -14.35 12.27 7.17
C LYS A 92 -14.40 12.25 8.68
N ARG A 93 -14.84 11.12 9.26
CA ARG A 93 -14.90 10.93 10.72
C ARG A 93 -13.50 11.05 11.36
N ASP A 94 -12.51 10.39 10.79
CA ASP A 94 -11.17 10.33 11.34
C ASP A 94 -10.45 11.69 11.21
N VAL A 95 -10.66 12.39 10.10
CA VAL A 95 -10.16 13.77 9.92
C VAL A 95 -10.84 14.73 10.91
N ALA A 96 -12.14 14.60 11.14
CA ALA A 96 -12.83 15.44 12.13
C ALA A 96 -12.30 15.18 13.56
N ASN A 97 -12.09 13.92 13.93
CA ASN A 97 -11.71 13.52 15.29
C ASN A 97 -10.24 13.76 15.62
N HIS A 98 -9.34 13.56 14.67
CA HIS A 98 -7.88 13.53 14.90
C HIS A 98 -7.12 14.69 14.25
N TYR A 99 -7.77 15.43 13.34
CA TYR A 99 -7.15 16.52 12.59
C TYR A 99 -7.95 17.85 12.65
N GLY A 100 -8.98 17.90 13.51
CA GLY A 100 -9.82 19.09 13.62
C GLY A 100 -10.54 19.49 12.32
N GLY A 101 -10.75 18.54 11.41
CA GLY A 101 -11.35 18.76 10.09
C GLY A 101 -10.37 19.18 8.99
N ASP A 102 -9.06 19.28 9.28
CA ASP A 102 -8.04 19.64 8.28
C ASP A 102 -7.57 18.42 7.48
N PHE A 103 -8.18 18.18 6.32
CA PHE A 103 -7.77 17.14 5.38
C PHE A 103 -6.33 17.29 4.90
N TYR A 104 -5.82 18.51 4.79
CA TYR A 104 -4.45 18.68 4.27
C TYR A 104 -3.39 18.22 5.28
N THR A 105 -3.61 18.37 6.58
CA THR A 105 -2.72 17.77 7.59
C THR A 105 -2.77 16.24 7.56
N TYR A 106 -3.96 15.65 7.36
CA TYR A 106 -4.12 14.20 7.17
C TYR A 106 -3.36 13.71 5.92
N ILE A 107 -3.47 14.42 4.80
CA ILE A 107 -2.78 14.13 3.54
C ILE A 107 -1.26 14.26 3.70
N GLU A 108 -0.79 15.29 4.40
CA GLU A 108 0.64 15.48 4.69
C GLU A 108 1.22 14.31 5.50
N ASP A 109 0.48 13.82 6.52
CA ASP A 109 0.87 12.61 7.28
C ASP A 109 0.91 11.37 6.39
N TYR A 110 -0.08 11.17 5.49
CA TYR A 110 -0.08 10.07 4.52
C TYR A 110 1.15 10.12 3.60
N TYR A 111 1.39 11.27 2.94
CA TYR A 111 2.52 11.40 2.03
C TYR A 111 3.89 11.34 2.73
N ALA A 112 3.95 11.68 4.01
CA ALA A 112 5.16 11.46 4.81
C ALA A 112 5.48 9.97 4.96
N LEU A 113 4.47 9.13 5.20
CA LEU A 113 4.60 7.68 5.33
C LEU A 113 4.96 7.03 3.99
N ILE A 114 4.19 7.32 2.91
CA ILE A 114 4.47 6.71 1.60
C ILE A 114 5.83 7.15 1.06
N GLY A 115 6.25 8.39 1.30
CA GLY A 115 7.57 8.86 0.94
C GLY A 115 8.72 8.17 1.70
N ASP A 116 8.42 7.49 2.82
CA ASP A 116 9.38 6.72 3.61
C ASP A 116 9.26 5.19 3.41
N ILE A 117 8.30 4.74 2.61
CA ILE A 117 7.96 3.32 2.48
C ILE A 117 9.15 2.45 2.06
N TYR A 118 10.02 2.94 1.17
CA TYR A 118 11.22 2.22 0.77
C TYR A 118 12.21 2.08 1.92
N SER A 119 12.40 3.13 2.73
CA SER A 119 13.28 3.06 3.90
C SER A 119 12.79 2.00 4.89
N LYS A 120 11.48 1.94 5.09
CA LYS A 120 10.81 1.06 6.04
C LYS A 120 10.77 -0.39 5.58
N THR A 121 10.40 -0.65 4.33
CA THR A 121 10.09 -2.01 3.84
C THR A 121 11.14 -2.59 2.90
N LYS A 122 12.01 -1.75 2.34
CA LYS A 122 12.93 -2.13 1.24
C LYS A 122 12.20 -2.71 0.03
N CYS A 123 10.98 -2.22 -0.23
CA CYS A 123 10.13 -2.71 -1.29
C CYS A 123 10.75 -2.59 -2.68
N ASN A 124 10.35 -3.49 -3.58
CA ASN A 124 10.69 -3.42 -5.00
C ASN A 124 9.73 -2.49 -5.75
N ILE A 125 8.48 -2.44 -5.27
CA ILE A 125 7.38 -1.71 -5.89
C ILE A 125 6.73 -0.83 -4.83
N VAL A 126 6.49 0.43 -5.16
CA VAL A 126 5.64 1.32 -4.35
C VAL A 126 4.21 1.07 -4.80
N GLY A 127 3.38 0.55 -3.90
CA GLY A 127 1.95 0.33 -4.14
C GLY A 127 1.19 1.64 -4.08
N HIS A 128 0.10 1.74 -4.85
CA HIS A 128 -0.91 2.83 -4.87
C HIS A 128 -0.46 4.14 -4.18
N PHE A 129 0.49 4.84 -4.79
CA PHE A 129 1.13 6.05 -4.25
C PHE A 129 0.15 7.10 -3.71
N ASP A 130 -1.02 7.20 -4.28
CA ASP A 130 -2.05 8.19 -4.02
C ASP A 130 -3.34 7.62 -3.42
N LEU A 131 -3.27 6.49 -2.69
CA LEU A 131 -4.42 5.82 -2.08
C LEU A 131 -5.31 6.77 -1.26
N VAL A 132 -4.73 7.81 -0.66
CA VAL A 132 -5.45 8.84 0.09
C VAL A 132 -6.53 9.54 -0.73
N THR A 133 -6.44 9.49 -2.07
CA THR A 133 -7.42 10.09 -3.00
C THR A 133 -8.56 9.16 -3.41
N LYS A 134 -8.54 7.88 -2.99
CA LYS A 134 -9.47 6.82 -3.41
C LYS A 134 -10.94 7.24 -3.36
N PHE A 135 -11.34 8.02 -2.36
CA PHE A 135 -12.71 8.47 -2.19
C PHE A 135 -12.93 9.95 -2.54
N ASN A 136 -12.00 10.55 -3.26
CA ASN A 136 -12.04 11.96 -3.64
C ASN A 136 -12.12 12.20 -5.16
N GLU A 137 -12.68 11.25 -5.92
CA GLU A 137 -12.80 11.35 -7.38
C GLU A 137 -13.60 12.58 -7.83
N ASP A 138 -14.63 12.95 -7.07
CA ASP A 138 -15.46 14.13 -7.33
C ASP A 138 -14.92 15.43 -6.71
N GLY A 139 -13.77 15.37 -6.02
CA GLY A 139 -13.17 16.51 -5.33
C GLY A 139 -13.94 16.98 -4.08
N SER A 140 -14.86 16.17 -3.55
CA SER A 140 -15.75 16.58 -2.45
C SER A 140 -15.06 16.60 -1.08
N LEU A 141 -13.93 15.90 -0.91
CA LEU A 141 -13.20 15.86 0.36
C LEU A 141 -12.14 16.94 0.45
N PHE A 142 -11.39 17.15 -0.62
CA PHE A 142 -10.31 18.14 -0.71
C PHE A 142 -9.97 18.48 -2.15
N ASP A 143 -9.34 19.64 -2.37
CA ASP A 143 -8.85 20.06 -3.68
C ASP A 143 -7.42 19.55 -3.91
N THR A 144 -7.22 18.71 -4.91
CA THR A 144 -5.90 18.18 -5.31
C THR A 144 -4.99 19.24 -5.95
N ASN A 145 -5.52 20.41 -6.33
CA ASN A 145 -4.73 21.55 -6.80
C ASN A 145 -4.25 22.45 -5.65
N HIS A 146 -4.67 22.17 -4.42
CA HIS A 146 -4.25 22.97 -3.27
C HIS A 146 -2.73 22.87 -3.04
N PRO A 147 -2.01 23.99 -2.76
CA PRO A 147 -0.57 24.00 -2.61
C PRO A 147 -0.01 23.01 -1.58
N ARG A 148 -0.73 22.77 -0.47
CA ARG A 148 -0.29 21.80 0.55
C ARG A 148 -0.34 20.36 0.04
N TYR A 149 -1.38 19.99 -0.74
CA TYR A 149 -1.46 18.68 -1.39
C TYR A 149 -0.29 18.48 -2.34
N ILE A 150 -0.09 19.43 -3.27
CA ILE A 150 1.00 19.38 -4.27
C ILE A 150 2.35 19.27 -3.58
N ALA A 151 2.61 20.11 -2.58
CA ALA A 151 3.89 20.10 -1.86
C ALA A 151 4.15 18.79 -1.12
N ALA A 152 3.12 18.17 -0.52
CA ALA A 152 3.24 16.90 0.19
C ALA A 152 3.51 15.74 -0.78
N SER A 153 2.73 15.64 -1.85
CA SER A 153 2.89 14.60 -2.88
C SER A 153 4.24 14.71 -3.61
N ASP A 154 4.64 15.91 -4.03
CA ASP A 154 5.92 16.14 -4.68
C ASP A 154 7.10 15.77 -3.78
N LYS A 155 7.05 16.15 -2.50
CA LYS A 155 8.08 15.80 -1.52
C LYS A 155 8.23 14.28 -1.35
N ALA A 156 7.12 13.55 -1.29
CA ALA A 156 7.11 12.09 -1.21
C ALA A 156 7.68 11.47 -2.49
N LEU A 157 7.22 11.96 -3.65
CA LEU A 157 7.70 11.50 -4.96
C LEU A 157 9.21 11.70 -5.11
N GLN A 158 9.75 12.88 -4.76
CA GLN A 158 11.19 13.15 -4.84
C GLN A 158 12.02 12.19 -3.97
N LYS A 159 11.54 11.85 -2.78
CA LYS A 159 12.21 10.84 -1.93
C LYS A 159 12.24 9.47 -2.59
N LEU A 160 11.13 9.04 -3.19
CA LEU A 160 11.00 7.72 -3.81
C LEU A 160 11.78 7.62 -5.12
N LEU A 161 11.85 8.68 -5.93
CA LEU A 161 12.66 8.74 -7.16
C LEU A 161 14.17 8.58 -6.87
N ALA A 162 14.62 8.84 -5.65
CA ALA A 162 15.99 8.59 -5.23
C ALA A 162 16.27 7.12 -4.84
N THR A 163 15.27 6.24 -4.95
CA THR A 163 15.34 4.82 -4.61
C THR A 163 15.28 3.94 -5.87
N PRO A 164 15.68 2.66 -5.80
CA PRO A 164 15.53 1.74 -6.93
C PRO A 164 14.11 1.17 -7.09
N ALA A 165 13.15 1.52 -6.21
CA ALA A 165 11.79 1.02 -6.30
C ALA A 165 11.07 1.58 -7.53
N ILE A 166 10.23 0.76 -8.16
CA ILE A 166 9.34 1.17 -9.24
C ILE A 166 7.95 1.48 -8.68
N PHE A 167 7.13 2.22 -9.45
CA PHE A 167 5.76 2.52 -9.04
C PHE A 167 4.77 1.54 -9.67
N GLU A 168 3.77 1.17 -8.90
CA GLU A 168 2.61 0.44 -9.38
C GLU A 168 1.72 1.35 -10.24
N ILE A 169 1.11 0.77 -11.28
CA ILE A 169 -0.08 1.33 -11.93
C ILE A 169 -1.24 0.50 -11.41
N ASN A 170 -1.95 1.02 -10.40
CA ASN A 170 -3.08 0.31 -9.80
C ASN A 170 -4.33 0.53 -10.63
N THR A 171 -4.88 -0.55 -11.20
CA THR A 171 -6.11 -0.54 -12.01
C THR A 171 -7.32 -1.08 -11.25
N GLY A 172 -7.18 -1.41 -9.98
CA GLY A 172 -8.24 -2.00 -9.15
C GLY A 172 -9.35 -1.01 -8.76
N ALA A 173 -9.13 0.29 -8.99
CA ALA A 173 -10.09 1.36 -8.70
C ALA A 173 -10.80 1.90 -9.96
N ILE A 174 -10.64 1.23 -11.12
CA ILE A 174 -11.26 1.61 -12.39
C ILE A 174 -12.55 0.82 -12.60
#